data_2d73e454a22e4f68ab1101e11639be49
#
_entry.id   2d73e454a22e4f68ab1101e11639be49
#
_cell.length_a   1.000
_cell.length_b   1.000
_cell.length_c   1.000
_cell.angle_alpha   90.00
_cell.angle_beta   90.00
_cell.angle_gamma   90.00
#
_symmetry.space_group_name_H-M   'P 1'
#
loop_
_entity.id
_entity.type
_entity.pdbx_description
1 polymer ?
#
loop_
_entity_poly.entity_id
_entity_poly.type
_entity_poly.pdbx_seq_one_letter_code
_entity_poly.pdbx_strand_id
1 'polypeptide(L)'
;QGTYPVIFLSFADVKQNNYQDAVQKIKNIIVDAYRQHRYLEQEECFTQNEKQQMLEITEKMSDVTAQDALKNLSSYLNLLYGKKVLIFLDEYDTPMQEAYIHGYWDEFVGFMRSLFNATFKTNPYLERAVMTGITRISKESVFSDLNNLTVITTTSDAYADCFGFTEEEVFQSLDQFGMPEKKDLVKQWYDGFCFGTHRDIYNPWSITNYLKEKKLRPYWAATSSNGLISKLLQSASVNMKEELEKLINRQQIVVNFDEQIIFGQLEQDESAVWSLLVASGYLKVEEIEYRGL
;
A
#
# COMPACT_ATOMS: atom_id res chain seq x y z
N GLN A 1 -18.62 7.80 14.94
CA GLN A 1 -17.24 7.94 15.39
C GLN A 1 -17.03 7.21 16.71
N GLY A 2 -15.83 6.61 16.93
CA GLY A 2 -15.49 5.97 18.19
C GLY A 2 -16.21 4.64 18.46
N THR A 3 -16.63 3.91 17.43
CA THR A 3 -17.42 2.68 17.60
C THR A 3 -16.55 1.45 17.85
N TYR A 4 -15.34 1.41 17.31
CA TYR A 4 -14.39 0.31 17.40
C TYR A 4 -13.02 0.80 17.89
N PRO A 5 -12.27 -0.01 18.66
CA PRO A 5 -10.84 0.24 18.84
C PRO A 5 -10.09 0.07 17.53
N VAL A 6 -9.10 0.92 17.31
CA VAL A 6 -8.34 0.96 16.04
C VAL A 6 -6.85 0.85 16.33
N ILE A 7 -6.17 0.00 15.57
CA ILE A 7 -4.71 -0.05 15.47
C ILE A 7 -4.34 0.47 14.08
N PHE A 8 -3.56 1.55 14.03
CA PHE A 8 -3.05 2.11 12.79
C PHE A 8 -1.52 2.00 12.75
N LEU A 9 -1.01 1.51 11.62
CA LEU A 9 0.41 1.35 11.35
C LEU A 9 0.72 1.87 9.95
N SER A 10 1.89 2.47 9.76
CA SER A 10 2.41 2.78 8.42
C SER A 10 3.83 2.25 8.29
N PHE A 11 4.11 1.55 7.20
CA PHE A 11 5.43 1.06 6.85
C PHE A 11 6.14 1.94 5.82
N ALA A 12 5.62 3.12 5.53
CA ALA A 12 6.17 4.08 4.56
C ALA A 12 7.65 4.42 4.79
N ASP A 13 8.09 4.43 6.06
CA ASP A 13 9.45 4.74 6.48
C ASP A 13 10.37 3.52 6.61
N VAL A 14 9.90 2.31 6.32
CA VAL A 14 10.72 1.09 6.40
C VAL A 14 11.51 0.93 5.11
N LYS A 15 12.52 1.77 4.93
CA LYS A 15 13.37 1.86 3.73
C LYS A 15 14.83 1.56 4.09
N GLN A 16 15.07 0.37 4.60
CA GLN A 16 16.38 -0.08 5.05
C GLN A 16 17.06 -0.96 3.99
N ASN A 17 18.38 -0.98 4.00
CA ASN A 17 19.19 -1.72 3.05
C ASN A 17 19.70 -3.08 3.58
N ASN A 18 19.22 -3.52 4.75
CA ASN A 18 19.53 -4.82 5.34
C ASN A 18 18.39 -5.31 6.24
N TYR A 19 18.37 -6.63 6.47
CA TYR A 19 17.34 -7.33 7.25
C TYR A 19 17.23 -6.79 8.69
N GLN A 20 18.36 -6.65 9.38
CA GLN A 20 18.38 -6.31 10.81
C GLN A 20 17.74 -4.95 11.06
N ASP A 21 18.11 -3.96 10.26
CA ASP A 21 17.58 -2.61 10.39
C ASP A 21 16.10 -2.54 9.97
N ALA A 22 15.69 -3.31 8.95
CA ALA A 22 14.30 -3.39 8.53
C ALA A 22 13.40 -3.95 9.62
N VAL A 23 13.78 -5.08 10.22
CA VAL A 23 13.05 -5.69 11.34
C VAL A 23 13.07 -4.76 12.56
N GLN A 24 14.21 -4.12 12.86
CA GLN A 24 14.29 -3.16 13.96
C GLN A 24 13.34 -1.97 13.75
N LYS A 25 13.22 -1.47 12.53
CA LYS A 25 12.28 -0.37 12.22
C LYS A 25 10.83 -0.81 12.42
N ILE A 26 10.46 -2.03 12.02
CA ILE A 26 9.12 -2.58 12.27
C ILE A 26 8.87 -2.74 13.77
N LYS A 27 9.84 -3.22 14.55
CA LYS A 27 9.73 -3.28 16.01
C LYS A 27 9.45 -1.91 16.63
N ASN A 28 10.14 -0.88 16.17
CA ASN A 28 9.91 0.49 16.64
C ASN A 28 8.48 0.97 16.34
N ILE A 29 7.94 0.68 15.14
CA ILE A 29 6.56 1.00 14.77
C ILE A 29 5.55 0.26 15.68
N ILE A 30 5.82 -1.00 16.00
CA ILE A 30 5.00 -1.78 16.94
C ILE A 30 5.05 -1.16 18.35
N VAL A 31 6.23 -0.78 18.82
CA VAL A 31 6.40 -0.10 20.12
C VAL A 31 5.60 1.21 20.14
N ASP A 32 5.62 1.98 19.05
CA ASP A 32 4.86 3.23 18.98
C ASP A 32 3.35 2.98 18.98
N ALA A 33 2.87 1.89 18.36
CA ALA A 33 1.47 1.49 18.47
C ALA A 33 1.09 1.16 19.93
N TYR A 34 1.93 0.47 20.67
CA TYR A 34 1.72 0.23 22.10
C TYR A 34 1.76 1.52 22.94
N ARG A 35 2.67 2.44 22.63
CA ARG A 35 2.74 3.75 23.31
C ARG A 35 1.44 4.55 23.16
N GLN A 36 0.78 4.49 22.01
CA GLN A 36 -0.54 5.12 21.81
C GLN A 36 -1.63 4.53 22.72
N HIS A 37 -1.45 3.28 23.13
CA HIS A 37 -2.38 2.55 24.00
C HIS A 37 -1.84 2.33 25.43
N ARG A 38 -0.87 3.13 25.88
CA ARG A 38 -0.21 2.95 27.17
C ARG A 38 -1.16 3.01 28.38
N TYR A 39 -2.33 3.62 28.23
CA TYR A 39 -3.38 3.63 29.25
C TYR A 39 -3.83 2.20 29.65
N LEU A 40 -3.69 1.20 28.77
CA LEU A 40 -4.01 -0.19 29.08
C LEU A 40 -3.25 -0.73 30.31
N GLU A 41 -2.01 -0.29 30.52
CA GLU A 41 -1.20 -0.71 31.69
C GLU A 41 -1.83 -0.35 33.03
N GLN A 42 -2.70 0.67 33.07
CA GLN A 42 -3.33 1.19 34.27
C GLN A 42 -4.71 0.58 34.55
N GLU A 43 -5.30 -0.10 33.57
CA GLU A 43 -6.64 -0.67 33.68
C GLU A 43 -6.67 -1.88 34.61
N GLU A 44 -7.72 -1.95 35.42
CA GLU A 44 -7.88 -3.02 36.44
C GLU A 44 -8.29 -4.38 35.86
N CYS A 45 -8.82 -4.39 34.63
CA CYS A 45 -9.25 -5.61 33.95
C CYS A 45 -8.09 -6.53 33.54
N PHE A 46 -6.84 -6.04 33.55
CA PHE A 46 -5.66 -6.83 33.19
C PHE A 46 -4.97 -7.42 34.43
N THR A 47 -4.54 -8.66 34.28
CA THR A 47 -3.69 -9.35 35.25
C THR A 47 -2.28 -8.76 35.27
N GLN A 48 -1.54 -9.00 36.38
CA GLN A 48 -0.14 -8.57 36.49
C GLN A 48 0.74 -9.17 35.37
N ASN A 49 0.44 -10.41 34.94
CA ASN A 49 1.17 -11.05 33.85
C ASN A 49 0.92 -10.35 32.51
N GLU A 50 -0.32 -9.98 32.20
CA GLU A 50 -0.65 -9.24 30.97
C GLU A 50 0.00 -7.86 30.96
N LYS A 51 -0.01 -7.15 32.08
CA LYS A 51 0.70 -5.87 32.22
C LYS A 51 2.21 -6.02 32.02
N GLN A 52 2.79 -7.09 32.56
CA GLN A 52 4.20 -7.41 32.34
C GLN A 52 4.51 -7.68 30.85
N GLN A 53 3.65 -8.45 30.17
CA GLN A 53 3.78 -8.70 28.73
C GLN A 53 3.69 -7.41 27.90
N MET A 54 2.82 -6.46 28.26
CA MET A 54 2.77 -5.14 27.61
C MET A 54 4.09 -4.38 27.78
N LEU A 55 4.71 -4.43 28.97
CA LEU A 55 6.00 -3.78 29.25
C LEU A 55 7.20 -4.43 28.53
N GLU A 56 7.08 -5.69 28.13
CA GLU A 56 8.11 -6.41 27.36
C GLU A 56 8.16 -5.97 25.88
N ILE A 57 7.14 -5.26 25.39
CA ILE A 57 7.14 -4.69 24.04
C ILE A 57 8.04 -3.46 24.00
N THR A 58 9.29 -3.72 23.71
CA THR A 58 10.38 -2.72 23.63
C THR A 58 11.12 -2.86 22.32
N GLU A 59 11.96 -1.87 22.01
CA GLU A 59 12.81 -1.92 20.81
C GLU A 59 13.77 -3.14 20.79
N LYS A 60 14.01 -3.76 21.96
CA LYS A 60 14.88 -4.94 22.12
C LYS A 60 14.12 -6.27 22.16
N MET A 61 12.81 -6.26 21.94
CA MET A 61 12.02 -7.51 21.92
C MET A 61 12.52 -8.47 20.85
N SER A 62 12.28 -9.77 21.07
CA SER A 62 12.62 -10.80 20.10
C SER A 62 11.77 -10.67 18.83
N ASP A 63 12.21 -11.28 17.72
CA ASP A 63 11.42 -11.31 16.48
C ASP A 63 10.09 -12.03 16.71
N VAL A 64 10.09 -13.12 17.46
CA VAL A 64 8.86 -13.87 17.81
C VAL A 64 7.90 -13.00 18.61
N THR A 65 8.39 -12.24 19.58
CA THR A 65 7.56 -11.31 20.36
C THR A 65 6.96 -10.24 19.45
N ALA A 66 7.74 -9.69 18.51
CA ALA A 66 7.27 -8.71 17.54
C ALA A 66 6.18 -9.27 16.61
N GLN A 67 6.33 -10.51 16.17
CA GLN A 67 5.37 -11.19 15.29
C GLN A 67 3.99 -11.37 15.92
N ASP A 68 3.92 -11.60 17.24
CA ASP A 68 2.66 -11.78 17.96
C ASP A 68 2.10 -10.47 18.58
N ALA A 69 2.88 -9.40 18.58
CA ALA A 69 2.56 -8.18 19.31
C ALA A 69 1.22 -7.54 18.91
N LEU A 70 0.92 -7.46 17.60
CA LEU A 70 -0.33 -6.85 17.13
C LEU A 70 -1.57 -7.68 17.46
N LYS A 71 -1.45 -9.00 17.47
CA LYS A 71 -2.50 -9.90 17.94
C LYS A 71 -2.74 -9.72 19.44
N ASN A 72 -1.66 -9.61 20.23
CA ASN A 72 -1.76 -9.38 21.67
C ASN A 72 -2.39 -8.02 21.97
N LEU A 73 -1.97 -6.95 21.28
CA LEU A 73 -2.62 -5.64 21.42
C LEU A 73 -4.11 -5.70 21.07
N SER A 74 -4.47 -6.46 20.02
CA SER A 74 -5.88 -6.68 19.66
C SER A 74 -6.67 -7.36 20.78
N SER A 75 -6.06 -8.32 21.48
CA SER A 75 -6.71 -9.01 22.61
C SER A 75 -6.95 -8.07 23.78
N TYR A 76 -5.98 -7.23 24.12
CA TYR A 76 -6.10 -6.25 25.20
C TYR A 76 -7.18 -5.21 24.91
N LEU A 77 -7.20 -4.68 23.70
CA LEU A 77 -8.24 -3.73 23.28
C LEU A 77 -9.63 -4.38 23.25
N ASN A 78 -9.72 -5.63 22.81
CA ASN A 78 -10.98 -6.37 22.80
C ASN A 78 -11.48 -6.63 24.24
N LEU A 79 -10.59 -6.97 25.16
CA LEU A 79 -10.95 -7.20 26.57
C LEU A 79 -11.49 -5.92 27.21
N LEU A 80 -10.81 -4.78 27.01
CA LEU A 80 -11.20 -3.51 27.60
C LEU A 80 -12.52 -2.97 27.04
N TYR A 81 -12.67 -2.98 25.69
CA TYR A 81 -13.81 -2.36 25.03
C TYR A 81 -14.98 -3.31 24.72
N GLY A 82 -14.81 -4.60 24.92
CA GLY A 82 -15.83 -5.61 24.58
C GLY A 82 -16.11 -5.69 23.08
N LYS A 83 -15.22 -5.20 22.23
CA LYS A 83 -15.36 -5.13 20.77
C LYS A 83 -14.06 -5.54 20.09
N LYS A 84 -14.20 -6.26 18.97
CA LYS A 84 -13.07 -6.59 18.10
C LYS A 84 -12.45 -5.33 17.51
N VAL A 85 -11.20 -5.42 17.09
CA VAL A 85 -10.41 -4.28 16.61
C VAL A 85 -10.48 -4.13 15.10
N LEU A 86 -10.32 -2.89 14.62
CA LEU A 86 -9.99 -2.58 13.24
C LEU A 86 -8.49 -2.36 13.13
N ILE A 87 -7.84 -2.96 12.12
CA ILE A 87 -6.42 -2.75 11.86
C ILE A 87 -6.26 -2.10 10.50
N PHE A 88 -5.55 -0.97 10.46
CA PHE A 88 -5.16 -0.28 9.24
C PHE A 88 -3.65 -0.32 9.09
N LEU A 89 -3.16 -0.87 7.98
CA LEU A 89 -1.74 -0.96 7.67
C LEU A 89 -1.48 -0.27 6.33
N ASP A 90 -0.81 0.85 6.40
CA ASP A 90 -0.46 1.66 5.24
C ASP A 90 0.93 1.30 4.70
N GLU A 91 1.06 1.26 3.37
CA GLU A 91 2.29 0.93 2.63
C GLU A 91 2.94 -0.39 3.09
N TYR A 92 2.14 -1.45 3.18
CA TYR A 92 2.59 -2.76 3.66
C TYR A 92 3.73 -3.35 2.81
N ASP A 93 3.82 -2.97 1.55
CA ASP A 93 4.75 -3.49 0.56
C ASP A 93 6.07 -2.71 0.46
N THR A 94 6.14 -1.50 1.00
CA THR A 94 7.38 -0.69 1.00
C THR A 94 8.59 -1.47 1.54
N PRO A 95 8.56 -2.10 2.73
CA PRO A 95 9.70 -2.87 3.22
C PRO A 95 10.01 -4.12 2.37
N MET A 96 9.00 -4.67 1.69
CA MET A 96 9.17 -5.81 0.79
C MET A 96 9.92 -5.39 -0.49
N GLN A 97 9.59 -4.22 -1.04
CA GLN A 97 10.30 -3.65 -2.18
C GLN A 97 11.78 -3.39 -1.86
N GLU A 98 12.06 -2.81 -0.69
CA GLU A 98 13.43 -2.57 -0.23
C GLU A 98 14.19 -3.89 -0.03
N ALA A 99 13.55 -4.90 0.55
CA ALA A 99 14.16 -6.21 0.72
C ALA A 99 14.54 -6.85 -0.62
N TYR A 100 13.71 -6.69 -1.65
CA TYR A 100 14.02 -7.15 -3.00
C TYR A 100 15.16 -6.36 -3.65
N ILE A 101 15.13 -5.03 -3.55
CA ILE A 101 16.16 -4.15 -4.14
C ILE A 101 17.54 -4.44 -3.53
N HIS A 102 17.59 -4.68 -2.22
CA HIS A 102 18.83 -4.84 -1.45
C HIS A 102 19.23 -6.29 -1.18
N GLY A 103 18.47 -7.28 -1.69
CA GLY A 103 18.86 -8.69 -1.72
C GLY A 103 18.71 -9.45 -0.40
N TYR A 104 17.86 -8.96 0.55
CA TYR A 104 17.56 -9.69 1.79
C TYR A 104 16.10 -10.22 1.83
N TRP A 105 15.51 -10.44 0.66
CA TRP A 105 14.13 -10.87 0.46
C TRP A 105 13.74 -12.12 1.22
N ASP A 106 14.53 -13.21 1.08
CA ASP A 106 14.15 -14.53 1.61
C ASP A 106 14.03 -14.54 3.14
N GLU A 107 14.95 -13.88 3.83
CA GLU A 107 14.92 -13.76 5.29
C GLU A 107 13.74 -12.88 5.74
N PHE A 108 13.52 -11.77 5.03
CA PHE A 108 12.51 -10.80 5.40
C PHE A 108 11.08 -11.31 5.17
N VAL A 109 10.84 -12.06 4.09
CA VAL A 109 9.55 -12.70 3.80
C VAL A 109 9.13 -13.63 4.93
N GLY A 110 10.07 -14.39 5.51
CA GLY A 110 9.79 -15.29 6.65
C GLY A 110 9.26 -14.53 7.87
N PHE A 111 9.89 -13.41 8.22
CA PHE A 111 9.46 -12.55 9.32
C PHE A 111 8.07 -11.95 9.05
N MET A 112 7.87 -11.36 7.87
CA MET A 112 6.61 -10.70 7.49
C MET A 112 5.44 -11.68 7.41
N ARG A 113 5.67 -12.88 6.88
CA ARG A 113 4.66 -13.95 6.84
C ARG A 113 4.16 -14.31 8.24
N SER A 114 5.07 -14.48 9.19
CA SER A 114 4.72 -14.80 10.57
C SER A 114 3.93 -13.66 11.23
N LEU A 115 4.40 -12.42 11.07
CA LEU A 115 3.70 -11.22 11.57
C LEU A 115 2.28 -11.12 11.01
N PHE A 116 2.12 -11.27 9.69
CA PHE A 116 0.82 -11.14 9.04
C PHE A 116 -0.13 -12.30 9.36
N ASN A 117 0.38 -13.52 9.47
CA ASN A 117 -0.42 -14.67 9.89
C ASN A 117 -0.96 -14.50 11.31
N ALA A 118 -0.13 -14.06 12.24
CA ALA A 118 -0.57 -13.80 13.61
C ALA A 118 -1.59 -12.65 13.66
N THR A 119 -1.34 -11.57 12.92
CA THR A 119 -2.15 -10.35 12.95
C THR A 119 -3.49 -10.51 12.23
N PHE A 120 -3.52 -11.15 11.06
CA PHE A 120 -4.68 -11.12 10.16
C PHE A 120 -5.39 -12.47 10.00
N LYS A 121 -4.68 -13.61 10.09
CA LYS A 121 -5.29 -14.93 9.91
C LYS A 121 -5.75 -15.57 11.22
N THR A 122 -4.88 -15.60 12.20
CA THR A 122 -5.13 -16.32 13.46
C THR A 122 -5.51 -15.40 14.63
N ASN A 123 -5.97 -14.19 14.32
CA ASN A 123 -6.38 -13.20 15.32
C ASN A 123 -7.92 -13.23 15.53
N PRO A 124 -8.43 -13.87 16.60
CA PRO A 124 -9.86 -13.95 16.87
C PRO A 124 -10.46 -12.60 17.30
N TYR A 125 -9.61 -11.63 17.64
CA TYR A 125 -10.00 -10.29 18.11
C TYR A 125 -10.08 -9.28 16.97
N LEU A 126 -9.76 -9.68 15.74
CA LEU A 126 -9.86 -8.85 14.55
C LEU A 126 -11.31 -8.81 14.05
N GLU A 127 -11.85 -7.60 13.86
CA GLU A 127 -13.12 -7.38 13.15
C GLU A 127 -12.89 -7.27 11.66
N ARG A 128 -12.01 -6.35 11.26
CA ARG A 128 -11.63 -6.10 9.86
C ARG A 128 -10.24 -5.47 9.79
N ALA A 129 -9.54 -5.75 8.71
CA ALA A 129 -8.31 -5.05 8.38
C ALA A 129 -8.38 -4.44 6.98
N VAL A 130 -7.68 -3.32 6.79
CA VAL A 130 -7.41 -2.73 5.48
C VAL A 130 -5.90 -2.54 5.38
N MET A 131 -5.34 -3.05 4.29
CA MET A 131 -3.92 -2.87 3.95
C MET A 131 -3.82 -2.13 2.64
N THR A 132 -2.97 -1.11 2.58
CA THR A 132 -2.69 -0.34 1.36
C THR A 132 -1.26 -0.55 0.91
N GLY A 133 -1.04 -0.52 -0.40
CA GLY A 133 0.27 -0.65 -1.03
C GLY A 133 0.17 -0.45 -2.53
N ILE A 134 1.31 -0.24 -3.18
CA ILE A 134 1.39 -0.06 -4.63
C ILE A 134 1.39 -1.42 -5.33
N THR A 135 2.04 -2.42 -4.72
CA THR A 135 2.22 -3.73 -5.32
C THR A 135 1.36 -4.77 -4.62
N ARG A 136 0.72 -5.63 -5.42
CA ARG A 136 0.14 -6.87 -4.90
C ARG A 136 1.24 -7.91 -4.80
N ILE A 137 1.74 -8.16 -3.60
CA ILE A 137 2.68 -9.25 -3.37
C ILE A 137 1.92 -10.57 -3.52
N SER A 138 2.40 -11.46 -4.38
CA SER A 138 1.68 -12.70 -4.71
C SER A 138 1.44 -13.59 -3.50
N LYS A 139 0.40 -14.43 -3.61
CA LYS A 139 0.05 -15.41 -2.57
C LYS A 139 1.20 -16.35 -2.19
N GLU A 140 2.14 -16.60 -3.09
CA GLU A 140 3.21 -17.60 -2.88
C GLU A 140 4.28 -17.17 -1.89
N SER A 141 4.37 -15.87 -1.55
CA SER A 141 5.42 -15.39 -0.64
C SER A 141 4.89 -15.04 0.76
N VAL A 142 4.08 -14.00 0.88
CA VAL A 142 3.66 -13.42 2.17
C VAL A 142 2.21 -13.76 2.50
N PHE A 143 1.36 -13.83 1.48
CA PHE A 143 -0.08 -14.02 1.63
C PHE A 143 -0.59 -15.42 1.29
N SER A 144 0.30 -16.39 1.05
CA SER A 144 -0.09 -17.78 0.75
C SER A 144 -1.08 -18.36 1.76
N ASP A 145 -0.96 -17.92 2.99
CA ASP A 145 -1.77 -18.40 4.09
C ASP A 145 -3.02 -17.56 4.37
N LEU A 146 -3.15 -16.35 3.80
CA LEU A 146 -4.30 -15.46 4.03
C LEU A 146 -5.41 -15.74 3.01
N ASN A 147 -6.30 -16.70 3.31
CA ASN A 147 -7.36 -17.12 2.39
C ASN A 147 -8.58 -16.17 2.35
N ASN A 148 -8.65 -15.21 3.27
CA ASN A 148 -9.78 -14.29 3.45
C ASN A 148 -9.52 -12.87 2.94
N LEU A 149 -8.50 -12.69 2.11
CA LEU A 149 -8.21 -11.40 1.51
C LEU A 149 -9.16 -11.11 0.33
N THR A 150 -9.77 -9.94 0.36
CA THR A 150 -10.35 -9.30 -0.82
C THR A 150 -9.33 -8.31 -1.36
N VAL A 151 -8.85 -8.54 -2.57
CA VAL A 151 -7.86 -7.67 -3.21
C VAL A 151 -8.57 -6.75 -4.18
N ILE A 152 -8.34 -5.45 -4.01
CA ILE A 152 -8.85 -4.39 -4.88
C ILE A 152 -7.64 -3.74 -5.55
N THR A 153 -7.66 -3.71 -6.87
CA THR A 153 -6.59 -3.16 -7.72
C THR A 153 -7.12 -1.99 -8.54
N THR A 154 -6.26 -1.36 -9.32
CA THR A 154 -6.66 -0.30 -10.25
C THR A 154 -7.60 -0.77 -11.35
N THR A 155 -7.70 -2.08 -11.58
CA THR A 155 -8.63 -2.68 -12.56
C THR A 155 -9.97 -3.11 -11.95
N SER A 156 -10.14 -2.98 -10.64
CA SER A 156 -11.37 -3.36 -9.92
C SER A 156 -12.41 -2.26 -9.97
N ASP A 157 -13.68 -2.62 -10.20
CA ASP A 157 -14.80 -1.67 -10.11
C ASP A 157 -15.16 -1.34 -8.66
N ALA A 158 -14.88 -2.24 -7.73
CA ALA A 158 -15.16 -2.01 -6.31
C ALA A 158 -14.27 -0.87 -5.78
N TYR A 159 -14.91 0.13 -5.15
CA TYR A 159 -14.26 1.32 -4.60
C TYR A 159 -13.52 2.20 -5.62
N ALA A 160 -13.84 2.10 -6.91
CA ALA A 160 -13.15 2.82 -7.98
C ALA A 160 -13.28 4.36 -7.87
N ASP A 161 -14.30 4.85 -7.18
CA ASP A 161 -14.55 6.27 -6.88
C ASP A 161 -14.08 6.71 -5.47
N CYS A 162 -13.48 5.79 -4.69
CA CYS A 162 -13.06 6.08 -3.32
C CYS A 162 -11.63 6.59 -3.22
N PHE A 163 -10.81 6.38 -4.25
CA PHE A 163 -9.39 6.74 -4.28
C PHE A 163 -9.11 7.69 -5.44
N GLY A 164 -8.82 8.95 -5.12
CA GLY A 164 -8.73 10.02 -6.10
C GLY A 164 -9.96 10.92 -6.06
N PHE A 165 -9.94 11.98 -6.85
CA PHE A 165 -11.12 12.83 -7.06
C PHE A 165 -11.78 12.48 -8.38
N THR A 166 -13.09 12.37 -8.38
CA THR A 166 -13.88 12.28 -9.61
C THR A 166 -13.89 13.61 -10.38
N GLU A 167 -14.17 13.57 -11.69
CA GLU A 167 -14.27 14.78 -12.50
C GLU A 167 -15.32 15.76 -11.92
N GLU A 168 -16.44 15.25 -11.41
CA GLU A 168 -17.48 16.07 -10.81
C GLU A 168 -16.96 16.81 -9.57
N GLU A 169 -16.25 16.14 -8.66
CA GLU A 169 -15.67 16.76 -7.46
C GLU A 169 -14.61 17.81 -7.83
N VAL A 170 -13.78 17.54 -8.85
CA VAL A 170 -12.78 18.49 -9.34
C VAL A 170 -13.48 19.74 -9.93
N PHE A 171 -14.49 19.56 -10.76
CA PHE A 171 -15.20 20.66 -11.40
C PHE A 171 -16.00 21.50 -10.40
N GLN A 172 -16.64 20.87 -9.43
CA GLN A 172 -17.28 21.58 -8.31
C GLN A 172 -16.28 22.39 -7.49
N SER A 173 -15.10 21.80 -7.23
CA SER A 173 -14.03 22.50 -6.52
C SER A 173 -13.52 23.72 -7.30
N LEU A 174 -13.33 23.60 -8.62
CA LEU A 174 -12.96 24.74 -9.48
C LEU A 174 -13.99 25.85 -9.44
N ASP A 175 -15.29 25.51 -9.48
CA ASP A 175 -16.38 26.49 -9.37
C ASP A 175 -16.33 27.21 -8.01
N GLN A 176 -16.13 26.48 -6.90
CA GLN A 176 -16.01 27.05 -5.56
C GLN A 176 -14.80 27.98 -5.39
N PHE A 177 -13.69 27.66 -6.05
CA PHE A 177 -12.47 28.48 -6.04
C PHE A 177 -12.49 29.64 -7.06
N GLY A 178 -13.62 29.85 -7.76
CA GLY A 178 -13.81 30.92 -8.72
C GLY A 178 -13.00 30.75 -10.02
N MET A 179 -12.86 29.51 -10.48
CA MET A 179 -12.09 29.16 -11.70
C MET A 179 -12.89 28.24 -12.66
N PRO A 180 -14.18 28.52 -12.94
CA PRO A 180 -14.99 27.63 -13.78
C PRO A 180 -14.45 27.50 -15.21
N GLU A 181 -13.75 28.53 -15.71
CA GLU A 181 -13.16 28.55 -17.04
C GLU A 181 -11.90 27.68 -17.17
N LYS A 182 -11.40 27.09 -16.09
CA LYS A 182 -10.18 26.25 -16.09
C LYS A 182 -10.46 24.76 -16.22
N LYS A 183 -11.73 24.32 -16.29
CA LYS A 183 -12.10 22.90 -16.32
C LYS A 183 -11.37 22.11 -17.40
N ASP A 184 -11.45 22.54 -18.64
CA ASP A 184 -10.78 21.87 -19.75
C ASP A 184 -9.25 21.83 -19.60
N LEU A 185 -8.68 22.92 -19.09
CA LEU A 185 -7.25 23.02 -18.88
C LEU A 185 -6.76 22.08 -17.76
N VAL A 186 -7.52 21.98 -16.67
CA VAL A 186 -7.25 21.08 -15.55
C VAL A 186 -7.42 19.62 -15.99
N LYS A 187 -8.46 19.33 -16.79
CA LYS A 187 -8.63 18.01 -17.40
C LYS A 187 -7.41 17.63 -18.25
N GLN A 188 -7.00 18.49 -19.15
CA GLN A 188 -5.83 18.22 -20.02
C GLN A 188 -4.54 17.96 -19.23
N TRP A 189 -4.36 18.58 -18.06
CA TRP A 189 -3.13 18.49 -17.26
C TRP A 189 -3.13 17.39 -16.23
N TYR A 190 -4.27 17.09 -15.61
CA TYR A 190 -4.33 16.27 -14.41
C TYR A 190 -5.27 15.06 -14.50
N ASP A 191 -6.09 14.96 -15.54
CA ASP A 191 -6.83 13.74 -15.79
C ASP A 191 -5.88 12.64 -16.26
N GLY A 192 -6.01 11.47 -15.69
CA GLY A 192 -5.10 10.40 -16.08
C GLY A 192 -5.39 9.02 -15.50
N PHE A 193 -6.15 8.90 -14.43
CA PHE A 193 -6.43 7.58 -13.87
C PHE A 193 -7.75 7.01 -14.40
N CYS A 194 -7.73 5.69 -14.56
CA CYS A 194 -8.90 4.88 -14.77
C CYS A 194 -8.87 3.75 -13.73
N PHE A 195 -9.90 3.64 -12.91
CA PHE A 195 -10.05 2.58 -11.93
C PHE A 195 -11.27 1.73 -12.29
N GLY A 196 -11.02 0.44 -12.62
CA GLY A 196 -12.06 -0.41 -13.19
C GLY A 196 -12.67 0.25 -14.44
N THR A 197 -13.99 0.42 -14.45
CA THR A 197 -14.74 1.13 -15.50
C THR A 197 -14.86 2.65 -15.29
N HIS A 198 -14.43 3.17 -14.14
CA HIS A 198 -14.49 4.60 -13.83
C HIS A 198 -13.30 5.34 -14.45
N ARG A 199 -13.62 6.25 -15.36
CA ARG A 199 -12.66 7.12 -16.05
C ARG A 199 -12.61 8.49 -15.36
N ASP A 200 -11.63 9.29 -15.77
CA ASP A 200 -11.49 10.69 -15.35
C ASP A 200 -11.33 10.83 -13.82
N ILE A 201 -10.45 10.01 -13.26
CA ILE A 201 -10.05 10.10 -11.85
C ILE A 201 -8.75 10.90 -11.74
N TYR A 202 -8.74 11.87 -10.84
CA TYR A 202 -7.65 12.83 -10.68
C TYR A 202 -6.84 12.55 -9.41
N ASN A 203 -5.53 12.79 -9.51
CA ASN A 203 -4.65 12.70 -8.35
C ASN A 203 -4.95 13.82 -7.34
N PRO A 204 -5.32 13.51 -6.07
CA PRO A 204 -5.71 14.51 -5.09
C PRO A 204 -4.61 15.51 -4.77
N TRP A 205 -3.34 15.06 -4.73
CA TRP A 205 -2.19 15.93 -4.49
C TRP A 205 -2.05 17.01 -5.58
N SER A 206 -2.18 16.61 -6.84
CA SER A 206 -2.11 17.52 -7.98
C SER A 206 -3.22 18.55 -7.95
N ILE A 207 -4.46 18.12 -7.74
CA ILE A 207 -5.63 19.00 -7.71
C ILE A 207 -5.57 19.97 -6.52
N THR A 208 -5.25 19.46 -5.32
CA THR A 208 -5.17 20.28 -4.11
C THR A 208 -4.12 21.38 -4.24
N ASN A 209 -2.93 21.04 -4.78
CA ASN A 209 -1.89 22.04 -4.99
C ASN A 209 -2.23 23.02 -6.11
N TYR A 210 -2.88 22.57 -7.20
CA TYR A 210 -3.36 23.47 -8.23
C TYR A 210 -4.37 24.47 -7.70
N LEU A 211 -5.36 24.03 -6.93
CA LEU A 211 -6.36 24.91 -6.32
C LEU A 211 -5.72 25.96 -5.40
N LYS A 212 -4.69 25.55 -4.64
CA LYS A 212 -3.94 26.42 -3.74
C LYS A 212 -3.07 27.45 -4.49
N GLU A 213 -2.27 26.98 -5.44
CA GLU A 213 -1.26 27.83 -6.11
C GLU A 213 -1.76 28.51 -7.39
N LYS A 214 -2.84 28.00 -7.99
CA LYS A 214 -3.43 28.43 -9.26
C LYS A 214 -2.42 28.42 -10.42
N LYS A 215 -1.43 27.53 -10.35
CA LYS A 215 -0.38 27.34 -11.35
C LYS A 215 -0.36 25.90 -11.82
N LEU A 216 -0.26 25.68 -13.12
CA LEU A 216 -0.08 24.36 -13.70
C LEU A 216 1.36 23.89 -13.50
N ARG A 217 1.52 22.75 -12.82
CA ARG A 217 2.81 22.11 -12.56
C ARG A 217 2.63 20.61 -12.44
N PRO A 218 3.64 19.80 -12.73
CA PRO A 218 3.60 18.36 -12.52
C PRO A 218 3.82 18.05 -11.02
N TYR A 219 2.87 18.39 -10.16
CA TYR A 219 3.01 18.31 -8.71
C TYR A 219 3.32 16.91 -8.18
N TRP A 220 2.84 15.86 -8.85
CA TRP A 220 3.04 14.49 -8.41
C TRP A 220 4.37 13.89 -8.90
N ALA A 221 4.91 14.33 -10.03
CA ALA A 221 6.09 13.75 -10.66
C ALA A 221 7.37 13.75 -9.79
N ALA A 222 7.40 14.54 -8.71
CA ALA A 222 8.57 14.67 -7.83
C ALA A 222 8.36 14.03 -6.43
N THR A 223 7.28 13.30 -6.21
CA THR A 223 6.89 12.86 -4.85
C THR A 223 7.23 11.41 -4.52
N SER A 224 7.56 10.57 -5.50
CA SER A 224 7.84 9.14 -5.28
C SER A 224 9.30 8.77 -5.53
N SER A 225 9.82 7.83 -4.73
CA SER A 225 11.10 7.18 -5.02
C SER A 225 10.87 6.07 -6.05
N ASN A 226 11.44 6.21 -7.24
CA ASN A 226 11.24 5.29 -8.37
C ASN A 226 12.32 4.19 -8.43
N GLY A 227 12.93 3.83 -7.30
CA GLY A 227 14.09 2.94 -7.25
C GLY A 227 13.87 1.59 -7.94
N LEU A 228 12.78 0.92 -7.63
CA LEU A 228 12.44 -0.37 -8.23
C LEU A 228 12.20 -0.25 -9.74
N ILE A 229 11.36 0.69 -10.16
CA ILE A 229 11.06 0.93 -11.58
C ILE A 229 12.33 1.32 -12.34
N SER A 230 13.15 2.19 -11.78
CA SER A 230 14.43 2.60 -12.41
C SER A 230 15.37 1.40 -12.60
N LYS A 231 15.48 0.52 -11.60
CA LYS A 231 16.27 -0.71 -11.71
C LYS A 231 15.76 -1.61 -12.85
N LEU A 232 14.45 -1.84 -12.90
CA LEU A 232 13.83 -2.70 -13.91
C LEU A 232 13.95 -2.12 -15.33
N LEU A 233 13.75 -0.81 -15.50
CA LEU A 233 13.91 -0.17 -16.81
C LEU A 233 15.36 -0.17 -17.30
N GLN A 234 16.35 -0.10 -16.41
CA GLN A 234 17.76 -0.21 -16.78
C GLN A 234 18.09 -1.60 -17.35
N SER A 235 17.52 -2.66 -16.77
CA SER A 235 17.71 -4.06 -17.21
C SER A 235 16.74 -4.49 -18.31
N ALA A 236 15.79 -3.65 -18.72
CA ALA A 236 14.77 -3.96 -19.71
C ALA A 236 15.37 -4.33 -21.08
N SER A 237 14.71 -5.26 -21.78
CA SER A 237 15.09 -5.68 -23.14
C SER A 237 14.97 -4.53 -24.15
N VAL A 238 15.55 -4.72 -25.33
CA VAL A 238 15.41 -3.78 -26.45
C VAL A 238 13.94 -3.63 -26.85
N ASN A 239 13.21 -4.76 -26.93
CA ASN A 239 11.80 -4.77 -27.29
C ASN A 239 10.96 -3.95 -26.29
N MET A 240 11.16 -4.12 -24.99
CA MET A 240 10.46 -3.36 -23.97
C MET A 240 10.77 -1.85 -24.06
N LYS A 241 12.02 -1.48 -24.38
CA LYS A 241 12.40 -0.08 -24.58
C LYS A 241 11.71 0.54 -25.80
N GLU A 242 11.57 -0.22 -26.89
CA GLU A 242 10.83 0.21 -28.10
C GLU A 242 9.33 0.41 -27.78
N GLU A 243 8.72 -0.49 -27.02
CA GLU A 243 7.33 -0.33 -26.58
C GLU A 243 7.15 0.90 -25.67
N LEU A 244 8.07 1.14 -24.73
CA LEU A 244 8.07 2.35 -23.90
C LEU A 244 8.21 3.63 -24.74
N GLU A 245 9.03 3.61 -25.81
CA GLU A 245 9.16 4.75 -26.73
C GLU A 245 7.84 5.04 -27.45
N LYS A 246 7.09 3.99 -27.87
CA LYS A 246 5.74 4.17 -28.43
C LYS A 246 4.80 4.86 -27.43
N LEU A 247 4.80 4.44 -26.16
CA LEU A 247 3.99 5.06 -25.09
C LEU A 247 4.35 6.52 -24.84
N ILE A 248 5.65 6.86 -24.82
CA ILE A 248 6.11 8.25 -24.72
C ILE A 248 5.59 9.09 -25.89
N ASN A 249 5.51 8.50 -27.08
CA ASN A 249 4.94 9.11 -28.28
C ASN A 249 3.39 9.05 -28.30
N ARG A 250 2.73 8.75 -27.17
CA ARG A 250 1.27 8.68 -27.00
C ARG A 250 0.59 7.63 -27.90
N GLN A 251 1.31 6.57 -28.25
CA GLN A 251 0.74 5.41 -28.93
C GLN A 251 0.27 4.38 -27.90
N GLN A 252 -0.69 3.57 -28.27
CA GLN A 252 -1.15 2.44 -27.45
C GLN A 252 -0.31 1.20 -27.79
N ILE A 253 -0.10 0.36 -26.79
CA ILE A 253 0.53 -0.94 -26.94
C ILE A 253 -0.38 -2.02 -26.37
N VAL A 254 -0.21 -3.25 -26.82
CA VAL A 254 -0.91 -4.42 -26.27
C VAL A 254 0.12 -5.31 -25.59
N VAL A 255 -0.05 -5.53 -24.30
CA VAL A 255 0.87 -6.33 -23.51
C VAL A 255 0.11 -7.37 -22.70
N ASN A 256 0.79 -8.45 -22.34
CA ASN A 256 0.26 -9.36 -21.34
C ASN A 256 0.37 -8.70 -19.96
N PHE A 257 -0.70 -8.82 -19.18
CA PHE A 257 -0.82 -8.20 -17.88
C PHE A 257 -1.23 -9.25 -16.86
N ASP A 258 -0.51 -9.31 -15.76
CA ASP A 258 -0.87 -10.12 -14.60
C ASP A 258 -0.96 -9.20 -13.37
N GLU A 259 -2.12 -9.16 -12.72
CA GLU A 259 -2.29 -8.38 -11.50
C GLU A 259 -1.49 -8.93 -10.31
N GLN A 260 -1.01 -10.16 -10.40
CA GLN A 260 -0.20 -10.79 -9.36
C GLN A 260 1.28 -10.56 -9.63
N ILE A 261 1.85 -9.53 -9.00
CA ILE A 261 3.28 -9.25 -9.11
C ILE A 261 4.06 -10.23 -8.22
N ILE A 262 4.83 -11.11 -8.83
CA ILE A 262 5.77 -11.98 -8.14
C ILE A 262 7.16 -11.33 -8.23
N PHE A 263 7.68 -10.82 -7.10
CA PHE A 263 8.97 -10.12 -7.09
C PHE A 263 10.12 -10.95 -7.68
N GLY A 264 10.14 -12.26 -7.44
CA GLY A 264 11.14 -13.15 -8.03
C GLY A 264 11.08 -13.29 -9.56
N GLN A 265 9.99 -12.87 -10.19
CA GLN A 265 9.80 -12.91 -11.66
C GLN A 265 10.07 -11.56 -12.33
N LEU A 266 10.21 -10.47 -11.58
CA LEU A 266 10.40 -9.13 -12.16
C LEU A 266 11.61 -9.01 -13.09
N GLU A 267 12.65 -9.80 -12.87
CA GLU A 267 13.85 -9.80 -13.73
C GLU A 267 13.75 -10.82 -14.90
N GLN A 268 12.75 -11.72 -14.87
CA GLN A 268 12.62 -12.82 -15.83
C GLN A 268 11.42 -12.66 -16.76
N ASP A 269 10.40 -11.91 -16.36
CA ASP A 269 9.14 -11.76 -17.08
C ASP A 269 8.78 -10.29 -17.27
N GLU A 270 8.79 -9.85 -18.51
CA GLU A 270 8.41 -8.47 -18.87
C GLU A 270 6.95 -8.15 -18.55
N SER A 271 6.06 -9.15 -18.50
CA SER A 271 4.66 -8.96 -18.12
C SER A 271 4.54 -8.43 -16.68
N ALA A 272 5.41 -8.89 -15.77
CA ALA A 272 5.48 -8.40 -14.40
C ALA A 272 5.91 -6.93 -14.32
N VAL A 273 6.78 -6.48 -15.22
CA VAL A 273 7.19 -5.07 -15.28
C VAL A 273 6.04 -4.18 -15.75
N TRP A 274 5.31 -4.60 -16.79
CA TRP A 274 4.11 -3.89 -17.24
C TRP A 274 3.05 -3.80 -16.15
N SER A 275 2.83 -4.89 -15.43
CA SER A 275 1.88 -4.95 -14.31
C SER A 275 2.29 -3.97 -13.18
N LEU A 276 3.58 -3.88 -12.87
CA LEU A 276 4.10 -2.93 -11.89
C LEU A 276 3.91 -1.47 -12.35
N LEU A 277 4.16 -1.17 -13.63
CA LEU A 277 3.99 0.18 -14.17
C LEU A 277 2.52 0.63 -14.13
N VAL A 278 1.57 -0.29 -14.37
CA VAL A 278 0.14 -0.01 -14.21
C VAL A 278 -0.23 0.18 -12.74
N ALA A 279 0.18 -0.74 -11.86
CA ALA A 279 -0.13 -0.66 -10.42
C ALA A 279 0.44 0.62 -9.78
N SER A 280 1.61 1.07 -10.23
CA SER A 280 2.25 2.30 -9.76
C SER A 280 1.70 3.58 -10.40
N GLY A 281 0.72 3.47 -11.31
CA GLY A 281 0.09 4.63 -11.97
C GLY A 281 0.93 5.30 -13.06
N TYR A 282 2.00 4.65 -13.55
CA TYR A 282 2.77 5.15 -14.69
C TYR A 282 2.05 4.92 -16.01
N LEU A 283 1.24 3.88 -16.09
CA LEU A 283 0.47 3.52 -17.26
C LEU A 283 -1.02 3.44 -16.93
N LYS A 284 -1.83 3.80 -17.91
CA LYS A 284 -3.29 3.71 -17.89
C LYS A 284 -3.72 2.52 -18.73
N VAL A 285 -4.65 1.73 -18.19
CA VAL A 285 -5.31 0.66 -18.94
C VAL A 285 -6.49 1.25 -19.71
N GLU A 286 -6.49 1.11 -21.03
CA GLU A 286 -7.60 1.56 -21.88
C GLU A 286 -8.64 0.46 -22.08
N GLU A 287 -8.20 -0.79 -22.25
CA GLU A 287 -9.07 -1.96 -22.49
C GLU A 287 -8.41 -3.22 -21.95
N ILE A 288 -9.22 -4.13 -21.41
CA ILE A 288 -8.79 -5.44 -20.94
C ILE A 288 -9.52 -6.52 -21.75
N GLU A 289 -8.76 -7.37 -22.41
CA GLU A 289 -9.26 -8.60 -23.03
C GLU A 289 -8.92 -9.80 -22.12
N TYR A 290 -9.93 -10.50 -21.63
CA TYR A 290 -9.72 -11.75 -20.92
C TYR A 290 -9.59 -12.88 -21.94
N ARG A 291 -8.39 -13.38 -22.15
CA ARG A 291 -8.15 -14.60 -22.93
C ARG A 291 -8.32 -15.78 -21.99
N GLY A 292 -9.48 -16.42 -22.05
CA GLY A 292 -9.76 -17.63 -21.28
C GLY A 292 -8.76 -18.75 -21.60
N LEU A 293 -8.36 -19.49 -20.55
CA LEU A 293 -7.64 -20.76 -20.65
C LEU A 293 -8.56 -21.82 -21.23
#